data_cfccec78ee9769106e50da9e78b08abd
#
_entry.id   cfccec78ee9769106e50da9e78b08abd
#
_cell.length_a   1.000
_cell.length_b   1.000
_cell.length_c   1.000
_cell.angle_alpha   90.00
_cell.angle_beta   90.00
_cell.angle_gamma   90.00
#
_symmetry.space_group_name_H-M   'P 1'
#
loop_
_entity.id
_entity.type
_entity.pdbx_description
1 polymer ?
#
loop_
_entity_poly.entity_id
_entity_poly.type
_entity_poly.pdbx_seq_one_letter_code
_entity_poly.pdbx_strand_id
1 'polypeptide(L)'
;MGVAYIFYNTGIRRRTDMKVGFIGGGNMASAMIGGMIQKGVVSADDILVSVRTEKSVERLTNQFGVQATTENEAVVAGSDLVFLAVKPNQIKNIINLVKNFISPEKIIVSILPGKSLQWLGTEIGKPTKLIRTMPNTPALVGEGMTGVCANDLVTEEELQLVLTLLKSFGRAEVVPEYLM
;
A
#
# COMPACT_ATOMS: atom_id res chain seq x y z
N MET A 1 -24.53 1.50 12.17
CA MET A 1 -25.15 1.48 10.82
C MET A 1 -24.90 2.83 10.17
N GLY A 2 -23.98 2.98 9.23
CA GLY A 2 -23.78 4.31 8.63
C GLY A 2 -22.57 4.52 7.73
N VAL A 3 -21.91 3.49 7.21
CA VAL A 3 -20.75 3.68 6.31
C VAL A 3 -20.95 3.00 4.94
N ALA A 4 -22.03 2.28 4.73
CA ALA A 4 -22.27 1.50 3.50
C ALA A 4 -22.87 2.29 2.31
N TYR A 5 -23.13 3.60 2.41
CA TYR A 5 -24.01 4.31 1.45
C TYR A 5 -23.30 5.26 0.46
N ILE A 6 -21.96 5.42 0.52
CA ILE A 6 -21.30 6.50 -0.27
C ILE A 6 -20.76 6.04 -1.64
N PHE A 7 -20.72 4.73 -1.96
CA PHE A 7 -20.01 4.23 -3.15
C PHE A 7 -20.87 3.71 -4.31
N TYR A 8 -22.15 4.10 -4.41
CA TYR A 8 -23.08 3.48 -5.38
C TYR A 8 -23.01 4.00 -6.82
N ASN A 9 -22.19 5.00 -7.18
CA ASN A 9 -22.34 5.66 -8.50
C ASN A 9 -21.04 6.05 -9.25
N THR A 10 -19.87 5.49 -8.98
CA THR A 10 -18.63 5.97 -9.65
C THR A 10 -17.86 4.93 -10.48
N GLY A 11 -18.42 3.76 -10.78
CA GLY A 11 -17.67 2.76 -11.59
C GLY A 11 -16.44 2.17 -10.91
N ILE A 12 -16.13 2.57 -9.68
CA ILE A 12 -15.06 2.01 -8.84
C ILE A 12 -15.54 0.64 -8.36
N ARG A 13 -14.72 -0.40 -8.58
CA ARG A 13 -14.96 -1.75 -8.05
C ARG A 13 -15.43 -1.66 -6.62
N ARG A 14 -16.43 -2.47 -6.25
CA ARG A 14 -16.93 -2.52 -4.88
C ARG A 14 -15.73 -2.66 -3.93
N ARG A 15 -15.76 -1.99 -2.78
CA ARG A 15 -14.73 -2.04 -1.72
C ARG A 15 -14.35 -3.49 -1.33
N THR A 16 -15.23 -4.45 -1.61
CA THR A 16 -15.05 -5.90 -1.39
C THR A 16 -14.18 -6.59 -2.43
N ASP A 17 -13.83 -5.94 -3.55
CA ASP A 17 -13.16 -6.60 -4.68
C ASP A 17 -11.75 -6.02 -4.96
N MET A 18 -11.28 -5.04 -4.15
CA MET A 18 -9.97 -4.41 -4.34
C MET A 18 -8.85 -5.28 -3.78
N LYS A 19 -7.88 -5.62 -4.61
CA LYS A 19 -6.68 -6.35 -4.21
C LYS A 19 -5.58 -5.37 -3.76
N VAL A 20 -5.05 -5.60 -2.55
CA VAL A 20 -3.99 -4.79 -1.95
C VAL A 20 -2.69 -5.58 -1.95
N GLY A 21 -1.68 -5.07 -2.65
CA GLY A 21 -0.35 -5.66 -2.72
C GLY A 21 0.63 -5.00 -1.74
N PHE A 22 1.53 -5.79 -1.21
CA PHE A 22 2.68 -5.31 -0.44
C PHE A 22 3.97 -5.86 -1.04
N ILE A 23 4.88 -4.99 -1.44
CA ILE A 23 6.25 -5.39 -1.74
C ILE A 23 7.08 -5.18 -0.48
N GLY A 24 7.38 -6.29 0.21
CA GLY A 24 8.00 -6.30 1.52
C GLY A 24 7.01 -6.62 2.65
N GLY A 25 7.39 -7.56 3.52
CA GLY A 25 6.63 -8.04 4.68
C GLY A 25 7.39 -7.83 6.00
N GLY A 26 8.05 -6.67 6.16
CA GLY A 26 8.73 -6.29 7.40
C GLY A 26 7.76 -5.84 8.51
N ASN A 27 8.31 -5.35 9.63
CA ASN A 27 7.52 -4.96 10.80
C ASN A 27 6.41 -3.94 10.46
N MET A 28 6.74 -2.89 9.70
CA MET A 28 5.75 -1.88 9.33
C MET A 28 4.65 -2.47 8.43
N ALA A 29 5.02 -3.22 7.38
CA ALA A 29 4.04 -3.89 6.53
C ALA A 29 3.15 -4.86 7.34
N SER A 30 3.73 -5.62 8.28
CA SER A 30 2.97 -6.52 9.16
C SER A 30 1.99 -5.76 10.06
N ALA A 31 2.36 -4.59 10.59
CA ALA A 31 1.46 -3.73 11.35
C ALA A 31 0.28 -3.24 10.51
N MET A 32 0.57 -2.78 9.28
CA MET A 32 -0.45 -2.30 8.35
C MET A 32 -1.41 -3.42 7.94
N ILE A 33 -0.90 -4.58 7.56
CA ILE A 33 -1.68 -5.77 7.19
C ILE A 33 -2.57 -6.19 8.36
N GLY A 34 -1.98 -6.35 9.56
CA GLY A 34 -2.73 -6.72 10.77
C GLY A 34 -3.84 -5.73 11.10
N GLY A 35 -3.56 -4.42 11.03
CA GLY A 35 -4.55 -3.37 11.26
C GLY A 35 -5.69 -3.40 10.24
N MET A 36 -5.38 -3.57 8.95
CA MET A 36 -6.39 -3.65 7.88
C MET A 36 -7.33 -4.84 8.08
N ILE A 37 -6.79 -6.02 8.40
CA ILE A 37 -7.58 -7.23 8.64
C ILE A 37 -8.40 -7.09 9.92
N GLN A 38 -7.80 -6.66 11.02
CA GLN A 38 -8.46 -6.51 12.32
C GLN A 38 -9.64 -5.53 12.27
N LYS A 39 -9.50 -4.44 11.51
CA LYS A 39 -10.58 -3.45 11.32
C LYS A 39 -11.57 -3.83 10.22
N GLY A 40 -11.35 -4.95 9.53
CA GLY A 40 -12.23 -5.43 8.46
C GLY A 40 -12.30 -4.48 7.24
N VAL A 41 -11.24 -3.69 7.00
CA VAL A 41 -11.20 -2.78 5.83
C VAL A 41 -10.73 -3.48 4.56
N VAL A 42 -9.97 -4.58 4.71
CA VAL A 42 -9.56 -5.49 3.62
C VAL A 42 -9.63 -6.92 4.17
N SER A 43 -10.10 -7.87 3.35
CA SER A 43 -10.04 -9.30 3.68
C SER A 43 -8.61 -9.82 3.53
N ALA A 44 -8.21 -10.81 4.32
CA ALA A 44 -6.92 -11.47 4.16
C ALA A 44 -6.74 -12.08 2.75
N ASP A 45 -7.81 -12.62 2.17
CA ASP A 45 -7.82 -13.19 0.82
C ASP A 45 -7.56 -12.16 -0.30
N ASP A 46 -7.75 -10.86 0.00
CA ASP A 46 -7.54 -9.75 -0.91
C ASP A 46 -6.18 -9.07 -0.72
N ILE A 47 -5.33 -9.61 0.15
CA ILE A 47 -3.98 -9.10 0.40
C ILE A 47 -2.93 -10.04 -0.20
N LEU A 48 -2.08 -9.50 -1.08
CA LEU A 48 -0.93 -10.17 -1.68
C LEU A 48 0.36 -9.56 -1.13
N VAL A 49 1.31 -10.41 -0.72
CA VAL A 49 2.58 -9.92 -0.16
C VAL A 49 3.76 -10.60 -0.81
N SER A 50 4.74 -9.84 -1.31
CA SER A 50 6.01 -10.40 -1.71
C SER A 50 7.08 -10.22 -0.64
N VAL A 51 7.87 -11.26 -0.44
CA VAL A 51 8.99 -11.29 0.51
C VAL A 51 10.17 -12.05 -0.08
N ARG A 52 11.36 -11.93 0.51
CA ARG A 52 12.58 -12.49 -0.05
C ARG A 52 12.82 -13.99 0.18
N THR A 53 12.13 -14.61 1.12
CA THR A 53 12.40 -15.99 1.53
C THR A 53 11.10 -16.76 1.79
N GLU A 54 11.10 -18.05 1.48
CA GLU A 54 9.98 -18.97 1.76
C GLU A 54 9.62 -18.98 3.25
N LYS A 55 10.60 -18.90 4.15
CA LYS A 55 10.35 -18.77 5.59
C LYS A 55 9.50 -17.54 5.93
N SER A 56 9.69 -16.43 5.21
CA SER A 56 8.88 -15.23 5.40
C SER A 56 7.50 -15.37 4.77
N VAL A 57 7.37 -16.13 3.68
CA VAL A 57 6.09 -16.51 3.08
C VAL A 57 5.27 -17.29 4.10
N GLU A 58 5.81 -18.39 4.63
CA GLU A 58 5.15 -19.21 5.65
C GLU A 58 4.74 -18.39 6.88
N ARG A 59 5.64 -17.53 7.37
CA ARG A 59 5.35 -16.67 8.53
C ARG A 59 4.13 -15.77 8.28
N LEU A 60 4.05 -15.07 7.14
CA LEU A 60 2.97 -14.15 6.86
C LEU A 60 1.65 -14.87 6.60
N THR A 61 1.68 -15.98 5.86
CA THR A 61 0.51 -16.82 5.61
C THR A 61 -0.05 -17.37 6.92
N ASN A 62 0.80 -17.92 7.79
CA ASN A 62 0.37 -18.47 9.07
C ASN A 62 -0.12 -17.38 10.05
N GLN A 63 0.49 -16.20 10.03
CA GLN A 63 0.16 -15.10 10.96
C GLN A 63 -1.12 -14.37 10.56
N PHE A 64 -1.35 -14.14 9.26
CA PHE A 64 -2.41 -13.25 8.79
C PHE A 64 -3.41 -13.91 7.84
N GLY A 65 -3.13 -15.12 7.33
CA GLY A 65 -3.96 -15.78 6.33
C GLY A 65 -3.87 -15.15 4.93
N VAL A 66 -2.87 -14.30 4.68
CA VAL A 66 -2.69 -13.60 3.40
C VAL A 66 -2.02 -14.47 2.34
N GLN A 67 -2.16 -14.10 1.07
CA GLN A 67 -1.44 -14.71 -0.04
C GLN A 67 -0.01 -14.14 -0.08
N ALA A 68 0.98 -14.95 0.25
CA ALA A 68 2.38 -14.52 0.24
C ALA A 68 3.19 -15.29 -0.81
N THR A 69 4.21 -14.65 -1.40
CA THR A 69 5.06 -15.19 -2.46
C THR A 69 6.46 -14.57 -2.41
N THR A 70 7.41 -15.13 -3.16
CA THR A 70 8.72 -14.51 -3.40
C THR A 70 8.75 -13.64 -4.68
N GLU A 71 7.68 -13.61 -5.46
CA GLU A 71 7.58 -12.97 -6.77
C GLU A 71 6.95 -11.56 -6.67
N ASN A 72 7.78 -10.51 -6.78
CA ASN A 72 7.31 -9.11 -6.73
C ASN A 72 6.34 -8.79 -7.88
N GLU A 73 6.65 -9.29 -9.07
CA GLU A 73 5.89 -9.07 -10.30
C GLU A 73 4.47 -9.62 -10.17
N ALA A 74 4.32 -10.80 -9.58
CA ALA A 74 3.00 -11.42 -9.34
C ALA A 74 2.14 -10.54 -8.43
N VAL A 75 2.72 -9.97 -7.37
CA VAL A 75 2.02 -9.06 -6.46
C VAL A 75 1.58 -7.79 -7.18
N VAL A 76 2.48 -7.14 -7.95
CA VAL A 76 2.10 -5.92 -8.68
C VAL A 76 1.06 -6.21 -9.75
N ALA A 77 1.21 -7.30 -10.50
CA ALA A 77 0.23 -7.67 -11.54
C ALA A 77 -1.16 -7.93 -10.95
N GLY A 78 -1.22 -8.65 -9.81
CA GLY A 78 -2.46 -9.09 -9.17
C GLY A 78 -3.15 -8.07 -8.27
N SER A 79 -2.58 -6.87 -8.08
CA SER A 79 -3.11 -5.87 -7.13
C SER A 79 -3.59 -4.61 -7.83
N ASP A 80 -4.60 -3.95 -7.28
CA ASP A 80 -5.09 -2.65 -7.72
C ASP A 80 -4.31 -1.51 -7.03
N LEU A 81 -3.92 -1.73 -5.77
CA LEU A 81 -3.12 -0.81 -4.95
C LEU A 81 -1.90 -1.56 -4.41
N VAL A 82 -0.71 -0.96 -4.51
CA VAL A 82 0.55 -1.60 -4.10
C VAL A 82 1.32 -0.72 -3.12
N PHE A 83 1.58 -1.25 -1.93
CA PHE A 83 2.47 -0.65 -0.96
C PHE A 83 3.93 -1.06 -1.22
N LEU A 84 4.82 -0.05 -1.39
CA LEU A 84 6.27 -0.25 -1.43
C LEU A 84 6.81 -0.19 0.00
N ALA A 85 7.04 -1.35 0.61
CA ALA A 85 7.38 -1.52 2.04
C ALA A 85 8.73 -2.22 2.26
N VAL A 86 9.69 -1.95 1.38
CA VAL A 86 11.05 -2.48 1.43
C VAL A 86 12.05 -1.46 2.01
N LYS A 87 13.30 -1.88 2.20
CA LYS A 87 14.35 -0.94 2.59
C LYS A 87 14.69 0.03 1.45
N PRO A 88 14.97 1.32 1.73
CA PRO A 88 15.22 2.33 0.69
C PRO A 88 16.34 2.01 -0.29
N ASN A 89 17.35 1.24 0.12
CA ASN A 89 18.46 0.81 -0.74
C ASN A 89 18.09 -0.28 -1.76
N GLN A 90 16.94 -0.93 -1.60
CA GLN A 90 16.49 -2.02 -2.48
C GLN A 90 15.49 -1.55 -3.53
N ILE A 91 14.86 -0.39 -3.32
CA ILE A 91 13.69 0.02 -4.10
C ILE A 91 13.97 0.22 -5.58
N LYS A 92 15.17 0.74 -5.95
CA LYS A 92 15.51 0.97 -7.35
C LYS A 92 15.53 -0.33 -8.16
N ASN A 93 16.12 -1.37 -7.62
CA ASN A 93 16.14 -2.69 -8.27
C ASN A 93 14.72 -3.27 -8.38
N ILE A 94 13.91 -3.12 -7.34
CA ILE A 94 12.52 -3.59 -7.33
C ILE A 94 11.69 -2.84 -8.36
N ILE A 95 11.77 -1.52 -8.43
CA ILE A 95 11.06 -0.73 -9.46
C ILE A 95 11.43 -1.21 -10.87
N ASN A 96 12.70 -1.46 -11.13
CA ASN A 96 13.15 -1.96 -12.44
C ASN A 96 12.54 -3.32 -12.82
N LEU A 97 12.30 -4.20 -11.83
CA LEU A 97 11.64 -5.48 -12.06
C LEU A 97 10.13 -5.32 -12.32
N VAL A 98 9.46 -4.44 -11.55
CA VAL A 98 7.99 -4.41 -11.53
C VAL A 98 7.36 -3.31 -12.38
N LYS A 99 8.10 -2.30 -12.84
CA LYS A 99 7.55 -1.12 -13.55
C LYS A 99 6.69 -1.47 -14.78
N ASN A 100 6.98 -2.58 -15.46
CA ASN A 100 6.21 -3.01 -16.63
C ASN A 100 4.82 -3.56 -16.24
N PHE A 101 4.63 -3.97 -14.99
CA PHE A 101 3.36 -4.47 -14.45
C PHE A 101 2.50 -3.39 -13.81
N ILE A 102 3.03 -2.15 -13.67
CA ILE A 102 2.28 -0.99 -13.18
C ILE A 102 1.44 -0.45 -14.33
N SER A 103 0.13 -0.61 -14.28
CA SER A 103 -0.81 -0.01 -15.24
C SER A 103 -1.26 1.39 -14.75
N PRO A 104 -1.83 2.25 -15.62
CA PRO A 104 -2.26 3.60 -15.25
C PRO A 104 -3.32 3.66 -14.14
N GLU A 105 -4.08 2.58 -13.98
CA GLU A 105 -5.16 2.48 -12.98
C GLU A 105 -4.64 2.15 -11.58
N LYS A 106 -3.43 1.56 -11.50
CA LYS A 106 -2.86 1.14 -10.21
C LYS A 106 -2.40 2.34 -9.38
N ILE A 107 -2.63 2.25 -8.08
CA ILE A 107 -2.14 3.22 -7.10
C ILE A 107 -0.89 2.64 -6.44
N ILE A 108 0.21 3.36 -6.51
CA ILE A 108 1.46 2.98 -5.83
C ILE A 108 1.61 3.84 -4.57
N VAL A 109 1.63 3.19 -3.42
CA VAL A 109 1.77 3.83 -2.11
C VAL A 109 3.15 3.53 -1.56
N SER A 110 3.96 4.55 -1.35
CA SER A 110 5.32 4.43 -0.79
C SER A 110 5.33 4.73 0.70
N ILE A 111 5.93 3.84 1.50
CA ILE A 111 6.27 4.10 2.91
C ILE A 111 7.78 4.32 3.09
N LEU A 112 8.50 4.65 2.03
CA LEU A 112 9.96 4.72 2.01
C LEU A 112 10.46 6.06 2.54
N PRO A 113 11.25 6.08 3.61
CA PRO A 113 11.85 7.32 4.08
C PRO A 113 12.81 7.91 3.03
N GLY A 114 12.78 9.24 2.87
CA GLY A 114 13.70 9.97 2.02
C GLY A 114 13.51 9.75 0.50
N LYS A 115 12.38 9.19 0.06
CA LYS A 115 12.03 9.02 -1.35
C LYS A 115 10.81 9.87 -1.69
N SER A 116 11.02 10.95 -2.46
CA SER A 116 9.95 11.87 -2.87
C SER A 116 9.06 11.27 -3.97
N LEU A 117 7.87 11.86 -4.15
CA LEU A 117 6.98 11.55 -5.28
C LEU A 117 7.67 11.77 -6.62
N GLN A 118 8.43 12.85 -6.75
CA GLN A 118 9.22 13.14 -7.95
C GLN A 118 10.26 12.05 -8.22
N TRP A 119 11.01 11.63 -7.20
CA TRP A 119 12.00 10.56 -7.34
C TRP A 119 11.34 9.25 -7.77
N LEU A 120 10.22 8.86 -7.15
CA LEU A 120 9.47 7.65 -7.50
C LEU A 120 8.97 7.71 -8.95
N GLY A 121 8.38 8.83 -9.37
CA GLY A 121 7.92 9.02 -10.74
C GLY A 121 9.05 8.90 -11.78
N THR A 122 10.22 9.46 -11.47
CA THR A 122 11.42 9.37 -12.32
C THR A 122 11.90 7.92 -12.46
N GLU A 123 11.99 7.17 -11.36
CA GLU A 123 12.45 5.77 -11.39
C GLU A 123 11.45 4.83 -12.08
N ILE A 124 10.16 5.06 -11.94
CA ILE A 124 9.11 4.29 -12.65
C ILE A 124 9.12 4.64 -14.14
N GLY A 125 9.35 5.91 -14.50
CA GLY A 125 9.57 6.36 -15.87
C GLY A 125 8.30 6.45 -16.72
N LYS A 126 7.11 6.49 -16.12
CA LYS A 126 5.82 6.69 -16.80
C LYS A 126 4.79 7.34 -15.84
N PRO A 127 3.75 7.99 -16.39
CA PRO A 127 2.66 8.54 -15.56
C PRO A 127 2.08 7.45 -14.66
N THR A 128 2.10 7.69 -13.35
CA THR A 128 1.68 6.72 -12.34
C THR A 128 1.04 7.46 -11.17
N LYS A 129 -0.07 6.94 -10.66
CA LYS A 129 -0.72 7.44 -9.44
C LYS A 129 0.16 7.11 -8.24
N LEU A 130 0.71 8.12 -7.60
CA LEU A 130 1.67 7.98 -6.51
C LEU A 130 1.15 8.64 -5.24
N ILE A 131 1.19 7.89 -4.15
CA ILE A 131 0.94 8.40 -2.80
C ILE A 131 2.19 8.10 -1.97
N ARG A 132 2.73 9.11 -1.32
CA ARG A 132 3.81 8.96 -0.35
C ARG A 132 3.22 9.03 1.04
N THR A 133 3.63 8.10 1.90
CA THR A 133 3.17 8.04 3.29
C THR A 133 4.36 7.89 4.23
N MET A 134 4.24 8.43 5.44
CA MET A 134 5.25 8.33 6.47
C MET A 134 4.60 7.84 7.77
N PRO A 135 4.38 6.52 7.90
CA PRO A 135 3.91 5.94 9.14
C PRO A 135 5.01 5.93 10.21
N ASN A 136 4.62 5.84 11.48
CA ASN A 136 5.54 5.73 12.60
C ASN A 136 5.35 4.43 13.38
N THR A 137 6.29 4.11 14.26
CA THR A 137 6.35 2.84 15.00
C THR A 137 5.09 2.52 15.84
N PRO A 138 4.37 3.48 16.46
CA PRO A 138 3.13 3.15 17.19
C PRO A 138 2.04 2.49 16.35
N ALA A 139 2.14 2.49 15.02
CA ALA A 139 1.28 1.69 14.14
C ALA A 139 1.26 0.19 14.49
N LEU A 140 2.34 -0.33 15.12
CA LEU A 140 2.43 -1.72 15.60
C LEU A 140 1.36 -2.07 16.66
N VAL A 141 0.85 -1.07 17.37
CA VAL A 141 -0.19 -1.23 18.39
C VAL A 141 -1.49 -0.48 18.05
N GLY A 142 -1.64 -0.08 16.77
CA GLY A 142 -2.84 0.60 16.28
C GLY A 142 -2.93 2.10 16.65
N GLU A 143 -1.86 2.68 17.18
CA GLU A 143 -1.78 4.08 17.63
C GLU A 143 -0.82 4.91 16.75
N GLY A 144 -0.65 4.52 15.49
CA GLY A 144 0.20 5.21 14.55
C GLY A 144 -0.29 6.61 14.17
N MET A 145 0.64 7.42 13.67
CA MET A 145 0.35 8.65 12.94
C MET A 145 1.05 8.59 11.59
N THR A 146 0.29 8.79 10.53
CA THR A 146 0.81 8.70 9.15
C THR A 146 0.60 10.02 8.43
N GLY A 147 1.68 10.68 8.04
CA GLY A 147 1.63 11.77 7.06
C GLY A 147 1.40 11.21 5.66
N VAL A 148 0.59 11.89 4.84
CA VAL A 148 0.20 11.43 3.50
C VAL A 148 0.29 12.59 2.51
N CYS A 149 0.88 12.37 1.33
CA CYS A 149 0.76 13.28 0.19
C CYS A 149 0.62 12.48 -1.11
N ALA A 150 -0.03 13.06 -2.10
CA ALA A 150 -0.29 12.44 -3.39
C ALA A 150 0.18 13.33 -4.54
N ASN A 151 0.44 12.74 -5.71
CA ASN A 151 0.64 13.51 -6.94
C ASN A 151 -0.71 13.82 -7.61
N ASP A 152 -0.69 14.71 -8.61
CA ASP A 152 -1.88 15.23 -9.31
C ASP A 152 -2.65 14.18 -10.14
N LEU A 153 -2.11 12.96 -10.29
CA LEU A 153 -2.77 11.86 -10.99
C LEU A 153 -3.72 11.08 -10.09
N VAL A 154 -3.62 11.25 -8.77
CA VAL A 154 -4.50 10.60 -7.78
C VAL A 154 -5.75 11.43 -7.61
N THR A 155 -6.91 10.82 -7.79
CA THR A 155 -8.20 11.51 -7.54
C THR A 155 -8.48 11.63 -6.03
N GLU A 156 -9.39 12.54 -5.67
CA GLU A 156 -9.79 12.69 -4.27
C GLU A 156 -10.39 11.40 -3.70
N GLU A 157 -11.20 10.69 -4.49
CA GLU A 157 -11.81 9.41 -4.08
C GLU A 157 -10.75 8.34 -3.81
N GLU A 158 -9.71 8.27 -4.63
CA GLU A 158 -8.58 7.35 -4.47
C GLU A 158 -7.75 7.70 -3.23
N LEU A 159 -7.53 8.99 -2.98
CA LEU A 159 -6.85 9.46 -1.77
C LEU A 159 -7.66 9.09 -0.52
N GLN A 160 -8.97 9.32 -0.51
CA GLN A 160 -9.85 8.95 0.61
C GLN A 160 -9.90 7.43 0.84
N LEU A 161 -9.85 6.63 -0.23
CA LEU A 161 -9.70 5.18 -0.12
C LEU A 161 -8.41 4.81 0.62
N VAL A 162 -7.26 5.35 0.20
CA VAL A 162 -5.97 5.08 0.85
C VAL A 162 -5.97 5.58 2.29
N LEU A 163 -6.51 6.76 2.58
CA LEU A 163 -6.65 7.26 3.95
C LEU A 163 -7.47 6.31 4.84
N THR A 164 -8.51 5.68 4.29
CA THR A 164 -9.30 4.67 5.02
C THR A 164 -8.46 3.45 5.37
N LEU A 165 -7.61 2.98 4.46
CA LEU A 165 -6.68 1.88 4.74
C LEU A 165 -5.67 2.26 5.81
N LEU A 166 -5.08 3.45 5.72
CA LEU A 166 -4.07 3.94 6.66
C LEU A 166 -4.64 4.17 8.07
N LYS A 167 -5.91 4.60 8.18
CA LYS A 167 -6.61 4.79 9.45
C LYS A 167 -6.91 3.48 10.20
N SER A 168 -6.69 2.33 9.58
CA SER A 168 -6.86 1.03 10.23
C SER A 168 -5.80 0.71 11.30
N PHE A 169 -4.64 1.38 11.26
CA PHE A 169 -3.54 1.17 12.21
C PHE A 169 -3.09 2.46 12.92
N GLY A 170 -3.98 3.48 12.98
CA GLY A 170 -3.73 4.74 13.67
C GLY A 170 -4.50 5.90 13.05
N ARG A 171 -3.89 7.09 13.04
CA ARG A 171 -4.38 8.29 12.35
C ARG A 171 -3.62 8.52 11.06
N ALA A 172 -4.26 9.16 10.10
CA ALA A 172 -3.65 9.54 8.83
C ALA A 172 -4.14 10.94 8.44
N GLU A 173 -3.19 11.83 8.10
CA GLU A 173 -3.46 13.22 7.75
C GLU A 173 -2.72 13.60 6.47
N VAL A 174 -3.42 14.31 5.60
CA VAL A 174 -2.81 14.86 4.38
C VAL A 174 -1.96 16.07 4.74
N VAL A 175 -0.71 16.04 4.34
CA VAL A 175 0.26 17.10 4.61
C VAL A 175 1.05 17.43 3.34
N PRO A 176 1.55 18.66 3.18
CA PRO A 176 2.48 19.00 2.11
C PRO A 176 3.74 18.12 2.14
N GLU A 177 4.24 17.68 0.97
CA GLU A 177 5.36 16.75 0.89
C GLU A 177 6.64 17.26 1.59
N TYR A 178 6.87 18.57 1.60
CA TYR A 178 8.06 19.16 2.23
C TYR A 178 8.09 19.03 3.77
N LEU A 179 6.98 18.59 4.38
CA LEU A 179 6.89 18.27 5.82
C LEU A 179 7.20 16.81 6.15
N MET A 180 7.55 15.98 5.13
CA MET A 180 7.72 14.53 5.25
C MET A 180 9.19 14.10 5.13
#